data_7cdf2bd45f5581e91e65fb0813461a21
#
_entry.id   7cdf2bd45f5581e91e65fb0813461a21
#
_cell.length_a   1.000
_cell.length_b   1.000
_cell.length_c   1.000
_cell.angle_alpha   90.00
_cell.angle_beta   90.00
_cell.angle_gamma   90.00
#
_symmetry.space_group_name_H-M   'P 1'
#
loop_
_entity.id
_entity.type
_entity.pdbx_description
1 polymer ?
#
loop_
_entity_poly.entity_id
_entity_poly.type
_entity_poly.pdbx_seq_one_letter_code
_entity_poly.pdbx_strand_id
1 'polypeptide(L)'
;MTRNESMFPSPNTFDPERFFGPEKMESEASQQVEAVFGFGRRVCPGRFFAQENIWMFMTNVIATMDISKAVDEKGRDIEVEVEYYGSVIR
;
A
#
# COMPACT_ATOMS: atom_id res chain seq x y z
N MET A 1 -6.64 -5.11 -10.59
CA MET A 1 -5.83 -6.24 -10.13
C MET A 1 -5.89 -6.36 -8.62
N THR A 2 -5.32 -5.46 -7.84
CA THR A 2 -5.29 -5.49 -6.36
C THR A 2 -6.65 -5.30 -5.66
N ARG A 3 -7.72 -5.04 -6.41
CA ARG A 3 -9.11 -4.94 -5.91
C ARG A 3 -10.00 -6.12 -6.34
N ASN A 4 -9.41 -7.21 -6.77
CA ASN A 4 -10.16 -8.42 -7.09
C ASN A 4 -10.51 -9.16 -5.79
N GLU A 5 -11.79 -9.20 -5.44
CA GLU A 5 -12.27 -9.77 -4.18
C GLU A 5 -12.01 -11.28 -4.05
N SER A 6 -11.91 -12.01 -5.17
CA SER A 6 -11.58 -13.42 -5.12
C SER A 6 -10.14 -13.70 -4.67
N MET A 7 -9.24 -12.74 -4.83
CA MET A 7 -7.83 -12.84 -4.45
C MET A 7 -7.50 -12.02 -3.21
N PHE A 8 -8.19 -10.90 -3.04
CA PHE A 8 -8.02 -9.97 -1.94
C PHE A 8 -9.36 -9.74 -1.23
N PRO A 9 -9.76 -10.59 -0.31
CA PRO A 9 -11.00 -10.40 0.45
C PRO A 9 -11.02 -9.02 1.12
N SER A 10 -12.15 -8.31 1.00
CA SER A 10 -12.32 -6.94 1.52
C SER A 10 -11.21 -5.98 1.03
N PRO A 11 -11.04 -5.76 -0.28
CA PRO A 11 -9.86 -5.08 -0.84
C PRO A 11 -9.77 -3.60 -0.47
N ASN A 12 -10.86 -3.01 -0.02
CA ASN A 12 -10.91 -1.61 0.44
C ASN A 12 -10.59 -1.45 1.94
N THR A 13 -10.48 -2.56 2.67
CA THR A 13 -10.13 -2.53 4.09
C THR A 13 -8.60 -2.59 4.23
N PHE A 14 -8.04 -1.65 5.00
CA PHE A 14 -6.63 -1.71 5.35
C PHE A 14 -6.40 -2.87 6.32
N ASP A 15 -5.72 -3.90 5.85
CA ASP A 15 -5.41 -5.11 6.62
C ASP A 15 -3.93 -5.47 6.38
N PRO A 16 -3.03 -5.03 7.26
CA PRO A 16 -1.61 -5.30 7.11
C PRO A 16 -1.27 -6.79 7.31
N GLU A 17 -2.09 -7.55 8.05
CA GLU A 17 -1.85 -8.96 8.30
C GLU A 17 -2.17 -9.85 7.08
N ARG A 18 -2.78 -9.27 6.07
CA ARG A 18 -3.14 -9.92 4.81
C ARG A 18 -1.95 -10.64 4.14
N PHE A 19 -0.75 -10.13 4.31
CA PHE A 19 0.48 -10.65 3.71
C PHE A 19 1.44 -11.31 4.70
N PHE A 20 1.06 -11.42 5.98
CA PHE A 20 1.92 -12.03 6.98
C PHE A 20 1.77 -13.55 7.00
N GLY A 21 2.90 -14.23 7.18
CA GLY A 21 3.00 -15.67 7.25
C GLY A 21 3.60 -16.29 5.99
N PRO A 22 4.32 -17.41 6.14
CA PRO A 22 5.05 -18.04 5.03
C PRO A 22 4.13 -18.47 3.88
N GLU A 23 2.96 -19.02 4.20
CA GLU A 23 2.00 -19.45 3.18
C GLU A 23 1.41 -18.27 2.37
N LYS A 24 1.29 -17.10 3.03
CA LYS A 24 0.75 -15.90 2.37
C LYS A 24 1.80 -15.19 1.52
N MET A 25 3.07 -15.28 1.87
CA MET A 25 4.17 -14.69 1.09
C MET A 25 4.35 -15.39 -0.27
N GLU A 26 4.06 -16.68 -0.34
CA GLU A 26 4.12 -17.48 -1.58
C GLU A 26 2.81 -17.52 -2.35
N SER A 27 1.78 -16.83 -1.87
CA SER A 27 0.45 -16.84 -2.47
C SER A 27 0.43 -16.14 -3.84
N GLU A 28 -0.53 -16.53 -4.69
CA GLU A 28 -0.80 -15.82 -5.96
C GLU A 28 -1.08 -14.34 -5.75
N ALA A 29 -1.67 -13.96 -4.62
CA ALA A 29 -1.93 -12.58 -4.26
C ALA A 29 -0.64 -11.77 -4.10
N SER A 30 0.37 -12.33 -3.42
CA SER A 30 1.69 -11.67 -3.28
C SER A 30 2.40 -11.50 -4.62
N GLN A 31 2.35 -12.52 -5.48
CA GLN A 31 2.90 -12.44 -6.84
C GLN A 31 2.20 -11.38 -7.68
N GLN A 32 0.90 -11.17 -7.50
CA GLN A 32 0.18 -10.11 -8.21
C GLN A 32 0.53 -8.70 -7.73
N VAL A 33 0.91 -8.52 -6.47
CA VAL A 33 1.42 -7.23 -5.99
C VAL A 33 2.76 -6.91 -6.64
N GLU A 34 3.63 -7.89 -6.83
CA GLU A 34 4.88 -7.71 -7.57
C GLU A 34 4.66 -7.32 -9.03
N ALA A 35 3.54 -7.72 -9.62
CA ALA A 35 3.15 -7.38 -10.98
C ALA A 35 3.01 -5.88 -11.27
N VAL A 36 2.91 -5.05 -10.23
CA VAL A 36 2.95 -3.58 -10.34
C VAL A 36 4.20 -3.10 -11.08
N PHE A 37 5.30 -3.81 -10.95
CA PHE A 37 6.55 -3.49 -11.63
C PHE A 37 6.70 -4.16 -13.00
N GLY A 38 5.69 -4.87 -13.46
CA GLY A 38 5.70 -5.58 -14.76
C GLY A 38 6.38 -6.95 -14.70
N PHE A 39 6.47 -7.59 -15.86
CA PHE A 39 6.93 -8.98 -15.97
C PHE A 39 8.01 -9.17 -17.01
N GLY A 40 8.77 -10.24 -16.85
CA GLY A 40 9.71 -10.77 -17.83
C GLY A 40 10.73 -9.73 -18.28
N ARG A 41 10.98 -9.66 -19.60
CA ARG A 41 12.00 -8.76 -20.19
C ARG A 41 11.67 -7.27 -20.08
N ARG A 42 10.45 -6.91 -19.69
CA ARG A 42 10.00 -5.52 -19.51
C ARG A 42 9.72 -5.18 -18.05
N VAL A 43 10.20 -5.99 -17.11
CA VAL A 43 10.12 -5.65 -15.68
C VAL A 43 10.82 -4.31 -15.43
N CYS A 44 10.23 -3.49 -14.57
CA CYS A 44 10.79 -2.19 -14.24
C CYS A 44 12.21 -2.31 -13.66
N PRO A 45 13.23 -1.75 -14.31
CA PRO A 45 14.61 -1.84 -13.80
C PRO A 45 14.81 -1.09 -12.49
N GLY A 46 13.95 -0.11 -12.19
CA GLY A 46 13.99 0.69 -10.98
C GLY A 46 13.23 0.09 -9.79
N ARG A 47 12.71 -1.14 -9.87
CA ARG A 47 11.88 -1.71 -8.81
C ARG A 47 12.59 -1.78 -7.45
N PHE A 48 13.83 -2.21 -7.44
CA PHE A 48 14.62 -2.29 -6.20
C PHE A 48 14.90 -0.91 -5.63
N PHE A 49 15.26 0.04 -6.46
CA PHE A 49 15.46 1.42 -6.06
C PHE A 49 14.18 2.03 -5.46
N ALA A 50 13.02 1.77 -6.07
CA ALA A 50 11.74 2.24 -5.56
C ALA A 50 11.41 1.61 -4.19
N GLN A 51 11.62 0.31 -4.04
CA GLN A 51 11.38 -0.41 -2.79
C GLN A 51 12.26 0.11 -1.66
N GLU A 52 13.56 0.27 -1.90
CA GLU A 52 14.52 0.78 -0.91
C GLU A 52 14.19 2.23 -0.50
N ASN A 53 13.81 3.08 -1.45
CA ASN A 53 13.40 4.45 -1.13
C ASN A 53 12.12 4.50 -0.30
N ILE A 54 11.11 3.70 -0.63
CA ILE A 54 9.88 3.61 0.16
C ILE A 54 10.19 3.11 1.57
N TRP A 55 11.00 2.07 1.69
CA TRP A 55 11.41 1.52 2.97
C TRP A 55 12.14 2.58 3.82
N MET A 56 13.14 3.24 3.23
CA MET A 56 13.89 4.30 3.90
C MET A 56 12.98 5.45 4.34
N PHE A 57 12.06 5.88 3.47
CA PHE A 57 11.11 6.93 3.80
C PHE A 57 10.22 6.54 4.97
N MET A 58 9.59 5.36 4.90
CA MET A 58 8.67 4.87 5.95
C MET A 58 9.38 4.72 7.29
N THR A 59 10.57 4.14 7.32
CA THR A 59 11.34 3.96 8.56
C THR A 59 11.74 5.28 9.17
N ASN A 60 12.14 6.27 8.38
CA ASN A 60 12.46 7.61 8.89
C ASN A 60 11.21 8.31 9.45
N VAL A 61 10.09 8.24 8.76
CA VAL A 61 8.83 8.84 9.25
C VAL A 61 8.42 8.21 10.58
N ILE A 62 8.40 6.88 10.67
CA ILE A 62 8.03 6.17 11.91
C ILE A 62 9.02 6.48 13.05
N ALA A 63 10.31 6.63 12.75
CA ALA A 63 11.34 6.89 13.77
C ALA A 63 11.35 8.35 14.27
N THR A 64 10.85 9.30 13.51
CA THR A 64 11.01 10.74 13.79
C THR A 64 9.71 11.51 13.95
N MET A 65 8.57 10.93 13.60
CA MET A 65 7.28 11.61 13.58
C MET A 65 6.23 10.78 14.30
N ASP A 66 5.37 11.45 15.06
CA ASP A 66 4.14 10.88 15.59
C ASP A 66 3.00 11.14 14.58
N ILE A 67 2.41 10.05 14.09
CA ILE A 67 1.26 10.12 13.17
C ILE A 67 -0.01 9.91 13.99
N SER A 68 -0.81 10.94 14.10
CA SER A 68 -2.09 10.91 14.79
C SER A 68 -3.22 11.43 13.91
N LYS A 69 -4.45 11.11 14.28
CA LYS A 69 -5.61 11.71 13.62
C LYS A 69 -5.64 13.22 13.88
N ALA A 70 -6.08 13.99 12.89
CA ALA A 70 -6.37 15.39 13.10
C ALA A 70 -7.55 15.53 14.06
N VAL A 71 -7.48 16.52 14.94
CA VAL A 71 -8.54 16.81 15.90
C VAL A 71 -9.12 18.22 15.67
N ASP A 72 -10.41 18.38 15.94
CA ASP A 72 -11.07 19.68 15.89
C ASP A 72 -10.70 20.54 17.12
N GLU A 73 -11.17 21.78 17.14
CA GLU A 73 -10.96 22.71 18.26
C GLU A 73 -11.52 22.19 19.63
N LYS A 74 -12.39 21.18 19.58
CA LYS A 74 -12.98 20.53 20.74
C LYS A 74 -12.31 19.22 21.13
N GLY A 75 -11.20 18.87 20.45
CA GLY A 75 -10.44 17.63 20.68
C GLY A 75 -11.10 16.36 20.15
N ARG A 76 -12.02 16.45 19.19
CA ARG A 76 -12.67 15.29 18.57
C ARG A 76 -11.95 14.94 17.28
N ASP A 77 -11.81 13.65 17.01
CA ASP A 77 -11.22 13.15 15.76
C ASP A 77 -11.99 13.68 14.55
N ILE A 78 -11.25 14.21 13.58
CA ILE A 78 -11.81 14.59 12.27
C ILE A 78 -11.79 13.35 11.40
N GLU A 79 -12.97 12.89 10.97
CA GLU A 79 -13.05 11.85 9.94
C GLU A 79 -12.70 12.45 8.57
N VAL A 80 -11.75 11.80 7.89
CA VAL A 80 -11.35 12.18 6.54
C VAL A 80 -12.20 11.42 5.55
N GLU A 81 -13.02 12.14 4.80
CA GLU A 81 -13.74 11.57 3.67
C GLU A 81 -12.77 11.41 2.49
N VAL A 82 -12.58 10.17 2.05
CA VAL A 82 -11.64 9.86 0.96
C VAL A 82 -12.38 9.97 -0.37
N GLU A 83 -12.16 11.06 -1.09
CA GLU A 83 -12.66 11.23 -2.46
C GLU A 83 -11.62 10.79 -3.48
N TYR A 84 -12.02 9.90 -4.39
CA TYR A 84 -11.17 9.49 -5.51
C TYR A 84 -11.53 10.27 -6.76
N TYR A 85 -10.66 11.16 -7.17
CA TYR A 85 -10.78 11.83 -8.47
C TYR A 85 -10.12 10.94 -9.52
N GLY A 86 -10.90 10.49 -10.49
CA GLY A 86 -10.41 9.74 -11.64
C GLY A 86 -9.55 10.62 -12.54
N SER A 87 -8.28 10.77 -12.23
CA SER A 87 -7.32 11.40 -13.14
C SER A 87 -6.74 10.31 -14.04
N VAL A 88 -7.14 10.33 -15.30
CA VAL A 88 -6.44 9.55 -16.33
C VAL A 88 -5.17 10.31 -16.68
N ILE A 89 -4.05 9.85 -16.17
CA ILE A 89 -2.74 10.28 -16.67
C ILE A 89 -2.61 9.66 -18.07
N ARG A 90 -2.68 10.50 -19.10
CA ARG A 90 -2.37 10.14 -20.48
C ARG A 90 -0.86 10.23 -20.70
#